data_31b893f9b606e0f87bbb44e09acbbb26
#
_entry.id   31b893f9b606e0f87bbb44e09acbbb26
#
_cell.length_a   1.000
_cell.length_b   1.000
_cell.length_c   1.000
_cell.angle_alpha   90.00
_cell.angle_beta   90.00
_cell.angle_gamma   90.00
#
_symmetry.space_group_name_H-M   'P 1'
#
loop_
_entity.id
_entity.type
_entity.pdbx_description
1 polymer ?
#
loop_
_entity_poly.entity_id
_entity_poly.type
_entity_poly.pdbx_seq_one_letter_code
_entity_poly.pdbx_strand_id
1 'polypeptide(L)'
;MYTPPAFKVQHPALALAFAAARGFGLMVSCDGGRPLASPVPFLIEERAGKSPRVTFHVARPNPLAALAERRGTWLMAVSGADAYVSAAWYTSPDQVPTWLYETVHLSGPVAVVPAEHARAHLDALTARFEQGIADPWTTDKVAPAKLEQLMRAIVVIEMLVEDIEGKFKLNQHKNDADHVAVASQLMAEADPAAQTIAARMVALRPQLMYQNPAGVALAALADSGDM
;
A
#
# COMPACT_ATOMS: atom_id res chain seq x y z
N MET A 1 -11.88 -5.57 7.76
CA MET A 1 -11.70 -6.54 6.63
C MET A 1 -11.86 -7.97 7.15
N TYR A 2 -12.54 -8.89 6.43
CA TYR A 2 -12.51 -10.31 6.81
C TYR A 2 -11.13 -10.91 6.54
N THR A 3 -10.45 -11.36 7.59
CA THR A 3 -9.07 -11.85 7.51
C THR A 3 -8.93 -13.16 8.27
N PRO A 4 -8.86 -14.33 7.56
CA PRO A 4 -8.55 -15.61 8.19
C PRO A 4 -7.21 -15.53 8.94
N PRO A 5 -7.08 -16.24 10.09
CA PRO A 5 -5.86 -16.17 10.92
C PRO A 5 -4.56 -16.46 10.14
N ALA A 6 -4.61 -17.41 9.20
CA ALA A 6 -3.45 -17.77 8.38
C ALA A 6 -2.92 -16.64 7.49
N PHE A 7 -3.73 -15.61 7.20
CA PHE A 7 -3.37 -14.51 6.29
C PHE A 7 -3.24 -13.17 7.02
N LYS A 8 -3.51 -13.15 8.31
CA LYS A 8 -3.46 -11.93 9.10
C LYS A 8 -2.02 -11.50 9.34
N VAL A 9 -1.71 -10.26 9.03
CA VAL A 9 -0.45 -9.64 9.45
C VAL A 9 -0.49 -9.44 10.96
N GLN A 10 0.38 -10.16 11.67
CA GLN A 10 0.36 -10.19 13.14
C GLN A 10 0.92 -8.91 13.76
N HIS A 11 1.89 -8.28 13.11
CA HIS A 11 2.56 -7.08 13.62
C HIS A 11 2.08 -5.84 12.88
N PRO A 12 1.38 -4.90 13.53
CA PRO A 12 0.92 -3.67 12.91
C PRO A 12 2.02 -2.87 12.22
N ALA A 13 3.25 -2.92 12.74
CA ALA A 13 4.40 -2.25 12.14
C ALA A 13 4.70 -2.76 10.71
N LEU A 14 4.54 -4.06 10.44
CA LEU A 14 4.72 -4.59 9.07
C LEU A 14 3.65 -4.07 8.11
N ALA A 15 2.40 -3.96 8.58
CA ALA A 15 1.33 -3.39 7.77
C ALA A 15 1.57 -1.90 7.48
N LEU A 16 2.03 -1.13 8.48
CA LEU A 16 2.39 0.28 8.31
C LEU A 16 3.56 0.44 7.35
N ALA A 17 4.63 -0.34 7.51
CA ALA A 17 5.78 -0.30 6.62
C ALA A 17 5.39 -0.63 5.17
N PHE A 18 4.55 -1.66 4.96
CA PHE A 18 4.00 -1.98 3.65
C PHE A 18 3.21 -0.79 3.06
N ALA A 19 2.29 -0.21 3.82
CA ALA A 19 1.49 0.93 3.37
C ALA A 19 2.37 2.15 3.07
N ALA A 20 3.35 2.46 3.92
CA ALA A 20 4.30 3.56 3.73
C ALA A 20 5.17 3.35 2.48
N ALA A 21 5.67 2.13 2.24
CA ALA A 21 6.43 1.81 1.04
C ALA A 21 5.61 2.02 -0.23
N ARG A 22 4.33 1.64 -0.24
CA ARG A 22 3.41 1.88 -1.35
C ARG A 22 3.13 3.37 -1.57
N GLY A 23 2.85 4.13 -0.51
CA GLY A 23 2.60 5.57 -0.56
C GLY A 23 1.44 6.02 -1.46
N PHE A 24 0.65 5.07 -2.00
CA PHE A 24 -0.51 5.30 -2.86
C PHE A 24 -1.63 4.33 -2.51
N GLY A 25 -2.84 4.82 -2.34
CA GLY A 25 -3.98 4.01 -1.93
C GLY A 25 -5.32 4.63 -2.29
N LEU A 26 -6.38 3.93 -1.93
CA LEU A 26 -7.76 4.36 -2.14
C LEU A 26 -8.32 4.87 -0.82
N MET A 27 -8.53 6.18 -0.72
CA MET A 27 -9.25 6.79 0.40
C MET A 27 -10.76 6.63 0.19
N VAL A 28 -11.41 6.01 1.16
CA VAL A 28 -12.84 5.67 1.12
C VAL A 28 -13.57 6.36 2.27
N SER A 29 -14.72 6.95 1.96
CA SER A 29 -15.64 7.56 2.92
C SER A 29 -17.09 7.28 2.51
N CYS A 30 -18.05 7.75 3.30
CA CYS A 30 -19.47 7.59 3.02
C CYS A 30 -20.21 8.91 3.24
N ASP A 31 -21.00 9.32 2.25
CA ASP A 31 -21.90 10.50 2.34
C ASP A 31 -23.34 10.04 2.27
N GLY A 32 -24.06 10.13 3.39
CA GLY A 32 -25.47 9.77 3.45
C GLY A 32 -25.78 8.34 3.00
N GLY A 33 -24.88 7.37 3.23
CA GLY A 33 -25.02 5.99 2.77
C GLY A 33 -24.42 5.71 1.39
N ARG A 34 -23.99 6.74 0.64
CA ARG A 34 -23.29 6.58 -0.65
C ARG A 34 -21.77 6.48 -0.40
N PRO A 35 -21.12 5.35 -0.76
CA PRO A 35 -19.67 5.26 -0.69
C PRO A 35 -19.02 6.16 -1.75
N LEU A 36 -17.96 6.84 -1.33
CA LEU A 36 -17.08 7.66 -2.16
C LEU A 36 -15.66 7.18 -2.01
N ALA A 37 -14.90 7.13 -3.11
CA ALA A 37 -13.51 6.72 -3.10
C ALA A 37 -12.68 7.59 -4.03
N SER A 38 -11.45 7.89 -3.61
CA SER A 38 -10.46 8.61 -4.44
C SER A 38 -9.10 7.96 -4.28
N PRO A 39 -8.40 7.64 -5.38
CA PRO A 39 -7.00 7.26 -5.32
C PRO A 39 -6.17 8.50 -4.94
N VAL A 40 -5.27 8.34 -3.96
CA VAL A 40 -4.45 9.45 -3.46
C VAL A 40 -3.04 8.97 -3.13
N PRO A 41 -2.00 9.74 -3.43
CA PRO A 41 -0.70 9.59 -2.80
C PRO A 41 -0.80 10.06 -1.35
N PHE A 42 -0.05 9.42 -0.47
CA PHE A 42 -0.08 9.75 0.95
C PHE A 42 1.28 9.55 1.63
N LEU A 43 1.43 10.15 2.79
CA LEU A 43 2.54 9.93 3.71
C LEU A 43 2.01 9.30 5.00
N ILE A 44 2.83 8.45 5.63
CA ILE A 44 2.62 7.98 6.99
C ILE A 44 3.70 8.59 7.88
N GLU A 45 3.29 9.24 8.95
CA GLU A 45 4.16 9.71 10.03
C GLU A 45 3.94 8.81 11.25
N GLU A 46 4.97 8.04 11.60
CA GLU A 46 4.99 7.29 12.84
C GLU A 46 5.52 8.19 13.96
N ARG A 47 4.83 8.20 15.10
CA ARG A 47 5.18 9.04 16.25
C ARG A 47 5.29 8.17 17.49
N ALA A 48 6.44 8.26 18.16
CA ALA A 48 6.70 7.47 19.37
C ALA A 48 5.58 7.65 20.41
N GLY A 49 4.96 6.55 20.83
CA GLY A 49 3.89 6.53 21.84
C GLY A 49 2.57 7.16 21.42
N LYS A 50 2.37 7.46 20.11
CA LYS A 50 1.11 8.02 19.58
C LYS A 50 0.65 7.22 18.36
N SER A 51 -0.64 7.31 18.05
CA SER A 51 -1.19 6.74 16.81
C SER A 51 -0.50 7.34 15.58
N PRO A 52 -0.20 6.51 14.55
CA PRO A 52 0.33 7.00 13.28
C PRO A 52 -0.64 7.99 12.62
N ARG A 53 -0.08 8.85 11.80
CA ARG A 53 -0.85 9.83 11.04
C ARG A 53 -0.65 9.58 9.54
N VAL A 54 -1.73 9.50 8.78
CA VAL A 54 -1.72 9.53 7.32
C VAL A 54 -2.06 10.93 6.86
N THR A 55 -1.26 11.51 5.97
CA THR A 55 -1.53 12.81 5.34
C THR A 55 -1.60 12.66 3.82
N PHE A 56 -2.59 13.28 3.23
CA PHE A 56 -2.82 13.29 1.79
C PHE A 56 -3.54 14.58 1.39
N HIS A 57 -3.70 14.83 0.10
CA HIS A 57 -4.52 15.93 -0.38
C HIS A 57 -5.46 15.50 -1.50
N VAL A 58 -6.53 16.24 -1.66
CA VAL A 58 -7.46 16.12 -2.78
C VAL A 58 -7.68 17.47 -3.42
N ALA A 59 -8.08 17.49 -4.69
CA ALA A 59 -8.51 18.74 -5.32
C ALA A 59 -9.71 19.33 -4.56
N ARG A 60 -9.77 20.64 -4.40
CA ARG A 60 -10.86 21.31 -3.68
C ARG A 60 -12.27 20.96 -4.16
N PRO A 61 -12.53 20.74 -5.48
CA PRO A 61 -13.84 20.27 -5.95
C PRO A 61 -14.15 18.80 -5.66
N ASN A 62 -13.18 18.01 -5.15
CA ASN A 62 -13.42 16.60 -4.82
C ASN A 62 -14.41 16.53 -3.65
N PRO A 63 -15.46 15.68 -3.74
CA PRO A 63 -16.44 15.53 -2.66
C PRO A 63 -15.83 15.18 -1.29
N LEU A 64 -14.70 14.48 -1.25
CA LEU A 64 -14.00 14.17 -0.01
C LEU A 64 -13.51 15.44 0.72
N ALA A 65 -13.22 16.54 0.02
CA ALA A 65 -12.83 17.79 0.65
C ALA A 65 -13.92 18.33 1.59
N ALA A 66 -15.16 18.40 1.11
CA ALA A 66 -16.30 18.85 1.91
C ALA A 66 -16.68 17.86 3.03
N LEU A 67 -16.49 16.56 2.79
CA LEU A 67 -16.74 15.54 3.81
C LEU A 67 -15.74 15.59 4.96
N ALA A 68 -14.48 15.93 4.70
CA ALA A 68 -13.46 16.04 5.73
C ALA A 68 -13.78 17.11 6.78
N GLU A 69 -14.51 18.18 6.40
CA GLU A 69 -14.96 19.22 7.31
C GLU A 69 -15.99 18.72 8.33
N ARG A 70 -16.76 17.67 7.98
CA ARG A 70 -17.80 17.10 8.85
C ARG A 70 -17.25 16.13 9.89
N ARG A 71 -15.96 15.83 9.83
CA ARG A 71 -15.29 14.79 10.63
C ARG A 71 -16.01 13.44 10.55
N GLY A 72 -15.25 12.36 10.54
CA GLY A 72 -15.79 11.02 10.45
C GLY A 72 -14.65 10.00 10.36
N THR A 73 -14.95 8.74 10.57
CA THR A 73 -14.01 7.65 10.38
C THR A 73 -13.97 7.26 8.90
N TRP A 74 -12.78 7.31 8.31
CA TRP A 74 -12.53 6.95 6.93
C TRP A 74 -11.63 5.72 6.85
N LEU A 75 -11.53 5.15 5.67
CA LEU A 75 -10.70 3.99 5.37
C LEU A 75 -9.72 4.33 4.25
N MET A 76 -8.41 4.15 4.51
CA MET A 76 -7.39 4.06 3.48
C MET A 76 -7.15 2.58 3.16
N ALA A 77 -7.50 2.16 1.94
CA ALA A 77 -7.19 0.83 1.43
C ALA A 77 -5.93 0.89 0.57
N VAL A 78 -4.90 0.13 0.96
CA VAL A 78 -3.61 0.06 0.26
C VAL A 78 -3.44 -1.35 -0.27
N SER A 79 -3.38 -1.50 -1.59
CA SER A 79 -3.16 -2.79 -2.26
C SER A 79 -1.72 -2.90 -2.77
N GLY A 80 -1.15 -4.07 -2.63
CA GLY A 80 0.11 -4.46 -3.23
C GLY A 80 -0.08 -5.13 -4.58
N ALA A 81 0.84 -6.02 -4.93
CA ALA A 81 0.70 -6.92 -6.05
C ALA A 81 -0.40 -7.96 -5.78
N ASP A 82 -0.98 -8.48 -6.85
CA ASP A 82 -1.89 -9.60 -6.83
C ASP A 82 -1.61 -10.54 -8.01
N ALA A 83 -2.01 -11.81 -7.89
CA ALA A 83 -1.84 -12.80 -8.94
C ALA A 83 -2.92 -13.89 -8.85
N TYR A 84 -3.42 -14.29 -10.01
CA TYR A 84 -4.24 -15.49 -10.14
C TYR A 84 -3.38 -16.75 -10.00
N VAL A 85 -3.91 -17.77 -9.35
CA VAL A 85 -3.28 -19.09 -9.21
C VAL A 85 -4.23 -20.15 -9.72
N SER A 86 -3.77 -20.86 -10.78
CA SER A 86 -4.51 -22.01 -11.34
C SER A 86 -4.47 -23.20 -10.37
N ALA A 87 -5.58 -23.92 -10.29
CA ALA A 87 -5.63 -25.20 -9.58
C ALA A 87 -4.68 -26.25 -10.15
N ALA A 88 -4.36 -26.16 -11.44
CA ALA A 88 -3.43 -27.06 -12.11
C ALA A 88 -1.95 -26.90 -11.71
N TRP A 89 -1.61 -25.81 -11.00
CA TRP A 89 -0.23 -25.57 -10.55
C TRP A 89 0.10 -26.27 -9.22
N TYR A 90 -0.89 -26.77 -8.52
CA TYR A 90 -0.68 -27.50 -7.28
C TYR A 90 -0.27 -28.95 -7.55
N THR A 91 0.52 -29.51 -6.67
CA THR A 91 0.93 -30.92 -6.70
C THR A 91 -0.07 -31.84 -5.98
N SER A 92 -0.79 -31.29 -5.02
CA SER A 92 -1.85 -32.00 -4.27
C SER A 92 -3.16 -32.05 -5.07
N PRO A 93 -3.95 -33.11 -4.93
CA PRO A 93 -5.27 -33.21 -5.55
C PRO A 93 -6.29 -32.25 -4.91
N ASP A 94 -7.44 -32.13 -5.54
CA ASP A 94 -8.64 -31.42 -5.03
C ASP A 94 -8.38 -29.94 -4.70
N GLN A 95 -7.54 -29.28 -5.49
CA GLN A 95 -7.29 -27.85 -5.38
C GLN A 95 -8.30 -27.03 -6.18
N VAL A 96 -8.47 -25.77 -5.76
CA VAL A 96 -9.31 -24.79 -6.46
C VAL A 96 -8.47 -23.58 -6.86
N PRO A 97 -8.83 -22.89 -7.95
CA PRO A 97 -8.15 -21.66 -8.33
C PRO A 97 -8.40 -20.58 -7.28
N THR A 98 -7.45 -19.65 -7.16
CA THR A 98 -7.53 -18.55 -6.20
C THR A 98 -6.74 -17.33 -6.66
N TRP A 99 -6.83 -16.24 -5.89
CA TRP A 99 -5.97 -15.08 -5.99
C TRP A 99 -5.06 -15.00 -4.76
N LEU A 100 -3.80 -14.67 -5.00
CA LEU A 100 -2.84 -14.23 -3.97
C LEU A 100 -2.74 -12.71 -4.05
N TYR A 101 -2.57 -12.07 -2.91
CA TYR A 101 -2.52 -10.61 -2.83
C TYR A 101 -2.07 -10.14 -1.45
N GLU A 102 -1.61 -8.89 -1.41
CA GLU A 102 -1.30 -8.18 -0.18
C GLU A 102 -2.17 -6.93 -0.09
N THR A 103 -2.80 -6.69 1.06
CA THR A 103 -3.59 -5.47 1.30
C THR A 103 -3.54 -5.05 2.75
N VAL A 104 -3.56 -3.74 2.97
CA VAL A 104 -3.63 -3.11 4.28
C VAL A 104 -4.77 -2.11 4.30
N HIS A 105 -5.55 -2.13 5.37
CA HIS A 105 -6.56 -1.15 5.68
C HIS A 105 -6.12 -0.34 6.90
N LEU A 106 -6.12 0.97 6.77
CA LEU A 106 -5.90 1.92 7.86
C LEU A 106 -7.18 2.71 8.05
N SER A 107 -7.72 2.73 9.26
CA SER A 107 -8.97 3.43 9.55
C SER A 107 -8.81 4.40 10.70
N GLY A 108 -9.54 5.50 10.63
CA GLY A 108 -9.56 6.47 11.71
C GLY A 108 -10.26 7.79 11.35
N PRO A 109 -10.40 8.68 12.34
CA PRO A 109 -10.99 9.99 12.12
C PRO A 109 -10.09 10.88 11.25
N VAL A 110 -10.73 11.71 10.43
CA VAL A 110 -10.06 12.68 9.57
C VAL A 110 -10.30 14.11 10.04
N ALA A 111 -9.36 14.99 9.68
CA ALA A 111 -9.48 16.43 9.86
C ALA A 111 -8.82 17.15 8.69
N VAL A 112 -9.37 18.32 8.34
CA VAL A 112 -8.71 19.22 7.39
C VAL A 112 -7.52 19.87 8.08
N VAL A 113 -6.39 19.85 7.40
CA VAL A 113 -5.15 20.51 7.85
C VAL A 113 -5.23 21.99 7.49
N PRO A 114 -4.84 22.93 8.38
CA PRO A 114 -4.80 24.34 8.08
C PRO A 114 -4.01 24.66 6.81
N ALA A 115 -4.52 25.62 6.01
CA ALA A 115 -3.99 25.91 4.67
C ALA A 115 -2.51 26.34 4.67
N GLU A 116 -2.03 26.96 5.76
CA GLU A 116 -0.63 27.35 5.95
C GLU A 116 0.35 26.17 5.97
N HIS A 117 -0.13 24.95 6.24
CA HIS A 117 0.68 23.72 6.20
C HIS A 117 0.69 23.03 4.84
N ALA A 118 -0.08 23.53 3.85
CA ALA A 118 -0.16 22.90 2.52
C ALA A 118 1.22 22.82 1.84
N ARG A 119 2.05 23.86 1.99
CA ARG A 119 3.42 23.90 1.45
C ARG A 119 4.27 22.77 2.03
N ALA A 120 4.31 22.65 3.34
CA ALA A 120 5.10 21.62 4.03
C ALA A 120 4.65 20.21 3.62
N HIS A 121 3.34 19.97 3.46
CA HIS A 121 2.82 18.70 2.97
C HIS A 121 3.30 18.40 1.53
N LEU A 122 3.24 19.36 0.61
CA LEU A 122 3.69 19.18 -0.77
C LEU A 122 5.21 18.92 -0.83
N ASP A 123 6.00 19.66 -0.04
CA ASP A 123 7.45 19.48 0.04
C ASP A 123 7.79 18.07 0.53
N ALA A 124 7.14 17.59 1.59
CA ALA A 124 7.36 16.25 2.15
C ALA A 124 6.94 15.14 1.17
N LEU A 125 5.76 15.29 0.52
CA LEU A 125 5.27 14.34 -0.46
C LEU A 125 6.20 14.25 -1.67
N THR A 126 6.63 15.40 -2.17
CA THR A 126 7.57 15.49 -3.29
C THR A 126 8.91 14.84 -2.92
N ALA A 127 9.50 15.22 -1.78
CA ALA A 127 10.76 14.65 -1.32
C ALA A 127 10.71 13.12 -1.21
N ARG A 128 9.56 12.56 -0.81
CA ARG A 128 9.36 11.11 -0.73
C ARG A 128 9.38 10.43 -2.09
N PHE A 129 8.73 11.00 -3.10
CA PHE A 129 8.59 10.36 -4.42
C PHE A 129 9.69 10.72 -5.40
N GLU A 130 10.47 11.76 -5.12
CA GLU A 130 11.66 12.15 -5.89
C GLU A 130 12.96 11.47 -5.41
N GLN A 131 12.86 10.61 -4.38
CA GLN A 131 14.02 9.85 -3.90
C GLN A 131 14.63 9.00 -5.01
N GLY A 132 15.96 9.11 -5.20
CA GLY A 132 16.71 8.37 -6.22
C GLY A 132 16.69 9.01 -7.62
N ILE A 133 15.98 10.12 -7.82
CA ILE A 133 16.05 10.91 -9.05
C ILE A 133 17.29 11.80 -9.01
N ALA A 134 18.11 11.80 -10.05
CA ALA A 134 19.41 12.50 -10.08
C ALA A 134 19.29 14.03 -9.92
N ASP A 135 18.22 14.65 -10.45
CA ASP A 135 17.86 16.06 -10.23
C ASP A 135 16.42 16.13 -9.71
N PRO A 136 16.20 15.90 -8.42
CA PRO A 136 14.87 15.79 -7.85
C PRO A 136 14.11 17.12 -8.03
N TRP A 137 12.84 16.99 -8.41
CA TRP A 137 11.96 18.15 -8.49
C TRP A 137 11.61 18.65 -7.08
N THR A 138 11.59 19.96 -6.90
CA THR A 138 11.18 20.62 -5.66
C THR A 138 10.16 21.72 -5.93
N THR A 139 9.36 22.09 -4.95
CA THR A 139 8.37 23.17 -5.07
C THR A 139 9.02 24.52 -5.37
N ASP A 140 10.32 24.72 -5.06
CA ASP A 140 11.07 25.96 -5.36
C ASP A 140 11.35 26.13 -6.86
N LYS A 141 11.24 25.04 -7.65
CA LYS A 141 11.34 25.11 -9.11
C LYS A 141 10.08 25.71 -9.77
N VAL A 142 9.04 26.01 -8.99
CA VAL A 142 7.79 26.61 -9.46
C VAL A 142 7.75 28.09 -9.09
N ALA A 143 7.33 28.95 -10.03
CA ALA A 143 7.14 30.38 -9.76
C ALA A 143 6.19 30.58 -8.55
N PRO A 144 6.51 31.47 -7.60
CA PRO A 144 5.75 31.62 -6.34
C PRO A 144 4.24 31.82 -6.53
N ALA A 145 3.84 32.68 -7.47
CA ALA A 145 2.42 32.94 -7.75
C ALA A 145 1.68 31.69 -8.27
N LYS A 146 2.38 30.86 -9.08
CA LYS A 146 1.83 29.59 -9.57
C LYS A 146 1.70 28.58 -8.44
N LEU A 147 2.70 28.49 -7.57
CA LEU A 147 2.67 27.58 -6.42
C LEU A 147 1.53 27.94 -5.47
N GLU A 148 1.34 29.21 -5.17
CA GLU A 148 0.19 29.68 -4.35
C GLU A 148 -1.15 29.32 -4.99
N GLN A 149 -1.29 29.45 -6.31
CA GLN A 149 -2.51 29.05 -7.02
C GLN A 149 -2.75 27.54 -6.86
N LEU A 150 -1.71 26.71 -7.00
CA LEU A 150 -1.81 25.26 -6.85
C LEU A 150 -2.17 24.87 -5.40
N MET A 151 -1.56 25.50 -4.39
CA MET A 151 -1.90 25.26 -3.00
C MET A 151 -3.35 25.62 -2.66
N ARG A 152 -3.88 26.71 -3.24
CA ARG A 152 -5.31 27.08 -3.07
C ARG A 152 -6.27 26.10 -3.74
N ALA A 153 -5.82 25.34 -4.74
CA ALA A 153 -6.66 24.39 -5.47
C ALA A 153 -6.81 23.02 -4.77
N ILE A 154 -6.09 22.80 -3.68
CA ILE A 154 -6.13 21.54 -2.92
C ILE A 154 -6.66 21.73 -1.50
N VAL A 155 -7.05 20.63 -0.89
CA VAL A 155 -7.34 20.51 0.55
C VAL A 155 -6.48 19.39 1.10
N VAL A 156 -5.62 19.71 2.06
CA VAL A 156 -4.82 18.72 2.79
C VAL A 156 -5.65 18.14 3.91
N ILE A 157 -5.65 16.84 4.04
CA ILE A 157 -6.42 16.08 5.02
C ILE A 157 -5.45 15.18 5.78
N GLU A 158 -5.60 15.10 7.09
CA GLU A 158 -4.94 14.12 7.92
C GLU A 158 -5.95 13.10 8.46
N MET A 159 -5.51 11.86 8.60
CA MET A 159 -6.23 10.78 9.28
C MET A 159 -5.38 10.28 10.44
N LEU A 160 -5.94 10.27 11.64
CA LEU A 160 -5.33 9.62 12.80
C LEU A 160 -5.65 8.14 12.72
N VAL A 161 -4.64 7.28 12.59
CA VAL A 161 -4.86 5.84 12.44
C VAL A 161 -5.21 5.23 13.79
N GLU A 162 -6.43 4.71 13.91
CA GLU A 162 -6.93 4.03 15.12
C GLU A 162 -6.99 2.52 14.93
N ASP A 163 -7.16 2.03 13.69
CA ASP A 163 -7.20 0.61 13.39
C ASP A 163 -6.32 0.28 12.17
N ILE A 164 -5.60 -0.84 12.27
CA ILE A 164 -4.66 -1.34 11.26
C ILE A 164 -4.97 -2.80 11.01
N GLU A 165 -5.42 -3.12 9.81
CA GLU A 165 -5.69 -4.48 9.38
C GLU A 165 -4.81 -4.82 8.17
N GLY A 166 -3.96 -5.84 8.31
CA GLY A 166 -3.16 -6.37 7.21
C GLY A 166 -3.59 -7.78 6.83
N LYS A 167 -3.71 -8.04 5.52
CA LYS A 167 -3.99 -9.37 4.96
C LYS A 167 -3.03 -9.66 3.82
N PHE A 168 -2.10 -10.58 4.07
CA PHE A 168 -1.16 -11.09 3.08
C PHE A 168 -1.50 -12.55 2.81
N LYS A 169 -2.15 -12.82 1.69
CA LYS A 169 -2.52 -14.15 1.23
C LYS A 169 -1.49 -14.64 0.22
N LEU A 170 -0.53 -15.43 0.66
CA LEU A 170 0.67 -15.83 -0.07
C LEU A 170 0.89 -17.36 -0.04
N ASN A 171 -0.18 -18.14 -0.03
CA ASN A 171 -0.12 -19.62 0.03
C ASN A 171 0.56 -20.20 1.29
N GLN A 172 0.70 -19.38 2.35
CA GLN A 172 1.39 -19.80 3.59
C GLN A 172 0.70 -20.95 4.34
N HIS A 173 -0.55 -21.28 4.03
CA HIS A 173 -1.31 -22.39 4.60
C HIS A 173 -1.14 -23.70 3.84
N LYS A 174 -0.46 -23.68 2.66
CA LYS A 174 -0.22 -24.86 1.84
C LYS A 174 1.04 -25.60 2.30
N ASN A 175 1.14 -26.91 1.97
CA ASN A 175 2.37 -27.67 2.16
C ASN A 175 3.51 -27.13 1.29
N ASP A 176 4.74 -27.56 1.57
CA ASP A 176 5.93 -27.04 0.89
C ASP A 176 5.95 -27.35 -0.61
N ALA A 177 5.49 -28.54 -1.02
CA ALA A 177 5.46 -28.93 -2.44
C ALA A 177 4.51 -28.03 -3.25
N ASP A 178 3.31 -27.79 -2.75
CA ASP A 178 2.34 -26.89 -3.37
C ASP A 178 2.83 -25.45 -3.38
N HIS A 179 3.46 -25.00 -2.27
CA HIS A 179 4.01 -23.66 -2.16
C HIS A 179 5.11 -23.43 -3.20
N VAL A 180 6.05 -24.36 -3.34
CA VAL A 180 7.14 -24.30 -4.33
C VAL A 180 6.61 -24.35 -5.76
N ALA A 181 5.67 -25.26 -6.05
CA ALA A 181 5.12 -25.41 -7.40
C ALA A 181 4.42 -24.13 -7.86
N VAL A 182 3.56 -23.54 -7.02
CA VAL A 182 2.87 -22.29 -7.34
C VAL A 182 3.84 -21.12 -7.48
N ALA A 183 4.81 -20.97 -6.57
CA ALA A 183 5.79 -19.89 -6.65
C ALA A 183 6.63 -19.98 -7.93
N SER A 184 7.05 -21.20 -8.33
CA SER A 184 7.81 -21.43 -9.57
C SER A 184 7.02 -21.06 -10.82
N GLN A 185 5.72 -21.37 -10.86
CA GLN A 185 4.84 -20.95 -11.96
C GLN A 185 4.68 -19.42 -12.04
N LEU A 186 4.43 -18.77 -10.90
CA LEU A 186 4.32 -17.31 -10.83
C LEU A 186 5.62 -16.60 -11.26
N MET A 187 6.80 -17.17 -10.97
CA MET A 187 8.08 -16.63 -11.45
C MET A 187 8.20 -16.70 -12.98
N ALA A 188 7.59 -17.70 -13.61
CA ALA A 188 7.61 -17.88 -15.06
C ALA A 188 6.62 -16.99 -15.81
N GLU A 189 5.64 -16.42 -15.11
CA GLU A 189 4.67 -15.50 -15.72
C GLU A 189 5.37 -14.21 -16.19
N ALA A 190 4.87 -13.64 -17.29
CA ALA A 190 5.35 -12.36 -17.81
C ALA A 190 4.84 -11.16 -17.00
N ASP A 191 3.84 -11.35 -16.15
CA ASP A 191 3.24 -10.30 -15.33
C ASP A 191 4.14 -9.93 -14.13
N PRO A 192 4.64 -8.68 -14.04
CA PRO A 192 5.45 -8.23 -12.91
C PRO A 192 4.76 -8.36 -11.54
N ALA A 193 3.42 -8.28 -11.49
CA ALA A 193 2.70 -8.47 -10.25
C ALA A 193 2.78 -9.93 -9.78
N ALA A 194 2.63 -10.89 -10.71
CA ALA A 194 2.82 -12.32 -10.42
C ALA A 194 4.24 -12.62 -9.92
N GLN A 195 5.26 -12.07 -10.58
CA GLN A 195 6.66 -12.21 -10.16
C GLN A 195 6.90 -11.60 -8.76
N THR A 196 6.27 -10.46 -8.45
CA THR A 196 6.35 -9.86 -7.12
C THR A 196 5.73 -10.78 -6.06
N ILE A 197 4.56 -11.36 -6.32
CA ILE A 197 3.93 -12.35 -5.41
C ILE A 197 4.84 -13.57 -5.23
N ALA A 198 5.45 -14.08 -6.31
CA ALA A 198 6.40 -15.19 -6.23
C ALA A 198 7.58 -14.85 -5.30
N ALA A 199 8.18 -13.67 -5.46
CA ALA A 199 9.29 -13.22 -4.61
C ALA A 199 8.85 -13.13 -3.12
N ARG A 200 7.64 -12.66 -2.84
CA ARG A 200 7.08 -12.64 -1.48
C ARG A 200 6.88 -14.06 -0.92
N MET A 201 6.43 -15.00 -1.74
CA MET A 201 6.30 -16.41 -1.35
C MET A 201 7.68 -17.04 -1.02
N VAL A 202 8.70 -16.77 -1.84
CA VAL A 202 10.08 -17.22 -1.58
C VAL A 202 10.60 -16.64 -0.26
N ALA A 203 10.40 -15.36 -0.01
CA ALA A 203 10.82 -14.71 1.23
C ALA A 203 10.16 -15.31 2.49
N LEU A 204 8.94 -15.86 2.38
CA LEU A 204 8.27 -16.57 3.48
C LEU A 204 8.90 -17.92 3.83
N ARG A 205 9.53 -18.62 2.85
CA ARG A 205 10.13 -19.94 3.03
C ARG A 205 11.48 -20.02 2.31
N PRO A 206 12.48 -19.21 2.69
CA PRO A 206 13.75 -19.11 1.96
C PRO A 206 14.58 -20.40 2.00
N GLN A 207 14.25 -21.33 2.90
CA GLN A 207 14.91 -22.63 3.02
C GLN A 207 14.50 -23.63 1.93
N LEU A 208 13.43 -23.36 1.16
CA LEU A 208 12.95 -24.26 0.11
C LEU A 208 13.67 -23.99 -1.21
N MET A 209 13.76 -25.01 -2.05
CA MET A 209 14.35 -24.90 -3.39
C MET A 209 13.28 -24.57 -4.42
N TYR A 210 13.38 -23.40 -5.06
CA TYR A 210 12.47 -22.95 -6.11
C TYR A 210 13.11 -23.13 -7.48
N GLN A 211 12.33 -23.60 -8.45
CA GLN A 211 12.77 -23.63 -9.84
C GLN A 211 12.58 -22.23 -10.42
N ASN A 212 13.66 -21.62 -10.90
CA ASN A 212 13.62 -20.34 -11.59
C ASN A 212 13.90 -20.54 -13.09
N PRO A 213 12.89 -20.79 -13.93
CA PRO A 213 13.09 -21.09 -15.35
C PRO A 213 13.65 -19.91 -16.15
N ALA A 214 13.58 -18.68 -15.65
CA ALA A 214 13.97 -17.47 -16.37
C ALA A 214 15.23 -16.77 -15.83
N GLY A 215 15.90 -17.31 -14.77
CA GLY A 215 17.10 -16.67 -14.19
C GLY A 215 16.84 -15.27 -13.59
N VAL A 216 15.58 -14.96 -13.21
CA VAL A 216 15.23 -13.68 -12.60
C VAL A 216 15.94 -13.55 -11.25
N ALA A 217 16.77 -12.54 -11.10
CA ALA A 217 17.52 -12.29 -9.88
C ALA A 217 16.56 -11.99 -8.71
N LEU A 218 16.39 -12.95 -7.82
CA LEU A 218 15.60 -12.82 -6.57
C LEU A 218 16.23 -11.85 -5.56
N ALA A 219 17.37 -11.24 -5.89
CA ALA A 219 18.20 -10.46 -4.97
C ALA A 219 17.67 -9.06 -4.64
N ALA A 220 16.65 -8.55 -5.33
CA ALA A 220 16.28 -7.13 -5.19
C ALA A 220 15.23 -6.83 -4.11
N LEU A 221 14.62 -7.82 -3.45
CA LEU A 221 13.51 -7.60 -2.49
C LEU A 221 13.82 -8.03 -1.05
N ALA A 222 15.01 -8.56 -0.78
CA ALA A 222 15.44 -8.95 0.57
C ALA A 222 15.94 -7.77 1.42
N ASP A 223 16.20 -6.60 0.83
CA ASP A 223 16.89 -5.48 1.48
C ASP A 223 15.97 -4.43 2.15
N SER A 224 14.68 -4.69 2.24
CA SER A 224 13.75 -3.78 2.97
C SER A 224 13.28 -4.34 4.33
N GLY A 225 13.99 -5.31 4.89
CA GLY A 225 13.57 -6.07 6.08
C GLY A 225 14.51 -6.03 7.30
N ASP A 226 15.63 -5.29 7.26
CA ASP A 226 16.49 -5.10 8.44
C ASP A 226 16.66 -3.60 8.73
N MET A 227 15.84 -3.07 9.60
CA MET A 227 16.12 -2.08 10.68
C MET A 227 14.82 -1.80 11.45
#